data_d1d8197b67bb1e13c0acf53e4ab77989
#
_entry.id   d1d8197b67bb1e13c0acf53e4ab77989
#
_cell.length_a   1.000
_cell.length_b   1.000
_cell.length_c   1.000
_cell.angle_alpha   90.00
_cell.angle_beta   90.00
_cell.angle_gamma   90.00
#
_symmetry.space_group_name_H-M   'P 1'
#
loop_
_entity.id
_entity.type
_entity.pdbx_description
1 polymer ?
#
loop_
_entity_poly.entity_id
_entity_poly.type
_entity_poly.pdbx_seq_one_letter_code
_entity_poly.pdbx_strand_id
1 'polypeptide(L)'
;DCVFNAIHGVPGENGMLLAYFDLIHIKHTSAPFYQMALTFNKRDTLSIVKEYGIKTATSVYLNKGNHLDSNQIIRKVGLPCFVKPNNAGSSFGISKVHTEQELLPAIEKAYKEDSAILIESFLDGVEVSVGVIQYEDALKVLPITEIVSENDFFDYEAKYEGKSQEITPAR
;
A
#
# COMPACT_ATOMS: atom_id res chain seq x y z
N ASP A 1 -14.46 28.14 3.61
CA ASP A 1 -13.29 27.48 4.24
C ASP A 1 -13.21 26.04 3.77
N CYS A 2 -12.02 25.49 3.70
CA CYS A 2 -11.75 24.12 3.26
C CYS A 2 -10.62 23.54 4.13
N VAL A 3 -10.75 22.28 4.55
CA VAL A 3 -9.71 21.58 5.31
C VAL A 3 -8.70 20.97 4.34
N PHE A 4 -7.43 21.29 4.52
CA PHE A 4 -6.34 20.60 3.86
C PHE A 4 -5.91 19.41 4.75
N ASN A 5 -6.20 18.18 4.30
CA ASN A 5 -5.82 16.98 5.02
C ASN A 5 -4.46 16.48 4.51
N ALA A 6 -3.47 16.47 5.41
CA ALA A 6 -2.13 15.93 5.17
C ALA A 6 -1.73 14.90 6.25
N ILE A 7 -2.71 14.24 6.86
CA ILE A 7 -2.48 13.25 7.92
C ILE A 7 -2.12 11.91 7.29
N HIS A 8 -0.98 11.35 7.64
CA HIS A 8 -0.60 9.99 7.31
C HIS A 8 -1.29 8.97 8.23
N GLY A 9 -1.70 7.84 7.64
CA GLY A 9 -2.33 6.75 8.38
C GLY A 9 -3.73 7.09 8.89
N VAL A 10 -4.10 6.44 9.97
CA VAL A 10 -5.41 6.61 10.64
C VAL A 10 -5.37 7.87 11.50
N PRO A 11 -6.43 8.72 11.48
CA PRO A 11 -7.71 8.61 10.74
C PRO A 11 -7.73 9.33 9.38
N GLY A 12 -6.60 9.83 8.90
CA GLY A 12 -6.53 10.70 7.71
C GLY A 12 -6.63 9.96 6.39
N GLU A 13 -6.07 8.74 6.28
CA GLU A 13 -6.02 7.99 5.04
C GLU A 13 -7.07 6.87 4.94
N ASN A 14 -7.63 6.41 6.06
CA ASN A 14 -8.58 5.30 6.09
C ASN A 14 -10.05 5.70 5.89
N GLY A 15 -10.31 6.95 5.51
CA GLY A 15 -11.66 7.47 5.25
C GLY A 15 -12.43 7.95 6.48
N MET A 16 -12.04 7.60 7.71
CA MET A 16 -12.82 7.93 8.92
C MET A 16 -12.99 9.44 9.12
N LEU A 17 -11.89 10.20 9.02
CA LEU A 17 -11.92 11.66 9.19
C LEU A 17 -12.72 12.32 8.07
N LEU A 18 -12.63 11.80 6.85
CA LEU A 18 -13.33 12.33 5.69
C LEU A 18 -14.85 12.09 5.81
N ALA A 19 -15.26 10.90 6.27
CA ALA A 19 -16.67 10.62 6.55
C ALA A 19 -17.23 11.57 7.62
N TYR A 20 -16.44 11.91 8.65
CA TYR A 20 -16.85 12.89 9.63
C TYR A 20 -17.00 14.29 9.02
N PHE A 21 -16.06 14.73 8.19
CA PHE A 21 -16.17 16.02 7.49
C PHE A 21 -17.39 16.10 6.58
N ASP A 22 -17.68 15.00 5.84
CA ASP A 22 -18.86 14.92 4.99
C ASP A 22 -20.15 15.03 5.82
N LEU A 23 -20.23 14.35 6.98
CA LEU A 23 -21.39 14.41 7.89
C LEU A 23 -21.68 15.82 8.40
N ILE A 24 -20.66 16.62 8.65
CA ILE A 24 -20.81 18.01 9.15
C ILE A 24 -20.65 19.05 8.03
N HIS A 25 -20.69 18.62 6.77
CA HIS A 25 -20.62 19.48 5.58
C HIS A 25 -19.37 20.36 5.49
N ILE A 26 -18.24 19.89 5.98
CA ILE A 26 -16.95 20.55 5.82
C ILE A 26 -16.27 20.09 4.53
N LYS A 27 -15.94 21.04 3.66
CA LYS A 27 -15.17 20.77 2.44
C LYS A 27 -13.72 20.39 2.79
N HIS A 28 -13.15 19.42 2.07
CA HIS A 28 -11.79 18.96 2.26
C HIS A 28 -11.08 18.63 0.94
N THR A 29 -9.76 18.53 0.97
CA THR A 29 -8.93 18.31 -0.23
C THR A 29 -8.72 16.85 -0.56
N SER A 30 -9.10 15.92 0.31
CA SER A 30 -8.92 14.47 0.08
C SER A 30 -9.95 13.91 -0.89
N ALA A 31 -9.69 12.72 -1.41
CA ALA A 31 -10.69 11.93 -2.13
C ALA A 31 -11.89 11.60 -1.22
N PRO A 32 -13.07 11.25 -1.77
CA PRO A 32 -14.22 10.89 -0.96
C PRO A 32 -13.92 9.73 0.00
N PHE A 33 -14.60 9.71 1.16
CA PHE A 33 -14.29 8.78 2.26
C PHE A 33 -14.28 7.31 1.82
N TYR A 34 -15.19 6.91 0.94
CA TYR A 34 -15.27 5.52 0.49
C TYR A 34 -14.03 5.09 -0.30
N GLN A 35 -13.57 5.94 -1.22
CA GLN A 35 -12.35 5.69 -1.99
C GLN A 35 -11.12 5.63 -1.07
N MET A 36 -11.05 6.52 -0.08
CA MET A 36 -9.96 6.51 0.92
C MET A 36 -9.98 5.22 1.74
N ALA A 37 -11.14 4.82 2.26
CA ALA A 37 -11.27 3.58 3.03
C ALA A 37 -10.94 2.34 2.18
N LEU A 38 -11.43 2.29 0.94
CA LEU A 38 -11.18 1.20 0.02
C LEU A 38 -9.70 1.06 -0.31
N THR A 39 -9.05 2.17 -0.71
CA THR A 39 -7.64 2.14 -1.15
C THR A 39 -6.65 1.97 0.00
N PHE A 40 -7.05 2.27 1.24
CA PHE A 40 -6.26 1.97 2.43
C PHE A 40 -6.21 0.47 2.74
N ASN A 41 -7.26 -0.28 2.36
CA ASN A 41 -7.33 -1.73 2.48
C ASN A 41 -6.72 -2.41 1.24
N LYS A 42 -5.52 -2.97 1.37
CA LYS A 42 -4.79 -3.57 0.24
C LYS A 42 -5.53 -4.73 -0.41
N ARG A 43 -6.15 -5.61 0.39
CA ARG A 43 -6.91 -6.76 -0.09
C ARG A 43 -8.09 -6.33 -0.95
N ASP A 44 -8.86 -5.36 -0.46
CA ASP A 44 -10.06 -4.90 -1.14
C ASP A 44 -9.69 -4.14 -2.42
N THR A 45 -8.66 -3.28 -2.35
CA THR A 45 -8.10 -2.61 -3.54
C THR A 45 -7.69 -3.61 -4.61
N LEU A 46 -6.89 -4.62 -4.25
CA LEU A 46 -6.41 -5.63 -5.21
C LEU A 46 -7.57 -6.45 -5.79
N SER A 47 -8.60 -6.74 -5.01
CA SER A 47 -9.78 -7.46 -5.48
C SER A 47 -10.54 -6.66 -6.54
N ILE A 48 -10.68 -5.36 -6.33
CA ILE A 48 -11.40 -4.48 -7.27
C ILE A 48 -10.57 -4.22 -8.53
N VAL A 49 -9.30 -3.85 -8.42
CA VAL A 49 -8.49 -3.53 -9.61
C VAL A 49 -8.31 -4.72 -10.54
N LYS A 50 -8.36 -5.96 -10.01
CA LYS A 50 -8.34 -7.19 -10.81
C LYS A 50 -9.56 -7.31 -11.72
N GLU A 51 -10.75 -6.91 -11.25
CA GLU A 51 -11.99 -6.91 -12.05
C GLU A 51 -11.91 -5.94 -13.24
N TYR A 52 -11.08 -4.91 -13.11
CA TYR A 52 -10.77 -3.98 -14.22
C TYR A 52 -9.61 -4.45 -15.11
N GLY A 53 -9.14 -5.69 -14.95
CA GLY A 53 -8.06 -6.27 -15.76
C GLY A 53 -6.66 -5.72 -15.44
N ILE A 54 -6.50 -4.98 -14.34
CA ILE A 54 -5.20 -4.47 -13.91
C ILE A 54 -4.38 -5.63 -13.32
N LYS A 55 -3.18 -5.86 -13.86
CA LYS A 55 -2.27 -6.88 -13.37
C LYS A 55 -1.78 -6.54 -11.97
N THR A 56 -1.84 -7.52 -11.08
CA THR A 56 -1.35 -7.41 -9.69
C THR A 56 -0.47 -8.59 -9.34
N ALA A 57 0.33 -8.46 -8.29
CA ALA A 57 1.09 -9.58 -7.74
C ALA A 57 0.15 -10.74 -7.32
N THR A 58 0.65 -11.97 -7.41
CA THR A 58 -0.02 -13.13 -6.83
C THR A 58 -0.05 -12.97 -5.30
N SER A 59 -1.22 -13.10 -4.68
CA SER A 59 -1.39 -12.80 -3.26
C SER A 59 -1.99 -13.97 -2.48
N VAL A 60 -1.57 -14.10 -1.21
CA VAL A 60 -2.20 -14.92 -0.17
C VAL A 60 -2.63 -13.99 0.95
N TYR A 61 -3.86 -14.15 1.44
CA TYR A 61 -4.42 -13.36 2.53
C TYR A 61 -4.54 -14.23 3.78
N LEU A 62 -4.10 -13.69 4.90
CA LEU A 62 -4.17 -14.35 6.21
C LEU A 62 -4.78 -13.40 7.23
N ASN A 63 -5.66 -13.95 8.06
CA ASN A 63 -6.11 -13.30 9.29
C ASN A 63 -5.39 -13.94 10.49
N LYS A 64 -5.18 -13.17 11.54
CA LYS A 64 -4.58 -13.66 12.78
C LYS A 64 -5.38 -14.86 13.29
N GLY A 65 -4.69 -15.99 13.57
CA GLY A 65 -5.30 -17.25 13.97
C GLY A 65 -5.65 -18.21 12.82
N ASN A 66 -5.47 -17.82 11.55
CA ASN A 66 -5.58 -18.80 10.47
C ASN A 66 -4.47 -19.84 10.54
N HIS A 67 -4.78 -21.05 10.07
CA HIS A 67 -3.76 -22.08 9.85
C HIS A 67 -2.75 -21.60 8.81
N LEU A 68 -1.47 -21.75 9.12
CA LEU A 68 -0.37 -21.30 8.28
C LEU A 68 0.41 -22.51 7.76
N ASP A 69 0.45 -22.65 6.45
CA ASP A 69 1.32 -23.59 5.74
C ASP A 69 2.33 -22.79 4.91
N SER A 70 3.53 -22.59 5.46
CA SER A 70 4.62 -21.83 4.82
C SER A 70 4.97 -22.39 3.43
N ASN A 71 5.00 -23.71 3.29
CA ASN A 71 5.33 -24.36 2.02
C ASN A 71 4.26 -24.08 0.94
N GLN A 72 2.99 -24.09 1.33
CA GLN A 72 1.89 -23.77 0.41
C GLN A 72 1.94 -22.29 -0.01
N ILE A 73 2.23 -21.40 0.92
CA ILE A 73 2.37 -19.97 0.66
C ILE A 73 3.49 -19.73 -0.34
N ILE A 74 4.70 -20.23 -0.06
CA ILE A 74 5.88 -20.05 -0.91
C ILE A 74 5.67 -20.65 -2.30
N ARG A 75 5.05 -21.82 -2.39
CA ARG A 75 4.71 -22.41 -3.71
C ARG A 75 3.79 -21.53 -4.53
N LYS A 76 2.90 -20.75 -3.88
CA LYS A 76 1.94 -19.88 -4.56
C LYS A 76 2.55 -18.53 -4.97
N VAL A 77 3.31 -17.89 -4.09
CA VAL A 77 3.84 -16.53 -4.32
C VAL A 77 5.28 -16.50 -4.84
N GLY A 78 6.05 -17.57 -4.61
CA GLY A 78 7.48 -17.62 -4.90
C GLY A 78 8.33 -16.86 -3.90
N LEU A 79 9.65 -16.87 -4.12
CA LEU A 79 10.64 -16.05 -3.41
C LEU A 79 11.49 -15.28 -4.43
N PRO A 80 11.90 -14.04 -4.14
CA PRO A 80 11.49 -13.30 -2.96
C PRO A 80 9.99 -12.93 -2.98
N CYS A 81 9.43 -12.68 -1.79
CA CYS A 81 8.06 -12.21 -1.65
C CYS A 81 7.97 -11.09 -0.61
N PHE A 82 6.85 -10.38 -0.60
CA PHE A 82 6.57 -9.35 0.40
C PHE A 82 5.51 -9.81 1.38
N VAL A 83 5.73 -9.55 2.66
CA VAL A 83 4.71 -9.68 3.72
C VAL A 83 4.32 -8.29 4.16
N LYS A 84 3.02 -7.98 4.15
CA LYS A 84 2.49 -6.64 4.40
C LYS A 84 1.26 -6.67 5.30
N PRO A 85 1.11 -5.74 6.26
CA PRO A 85 -0.16 -5.49 6.92
C PRO A 85 -1.22 -5.05 5.89
N ASN A 86 -2.48 -5.44 6.09
CA ASN A 86 -3.54 -5.08 5.16
C ASN A 86 -3.88 -3.59 5.20
N ASN A 87 -4.01 -3.02 6.41
CA ASN A 87 -4.36 -1.62 6.65
C ASN A 87 -3.20 -0.89 7.35
N ALA A 88 -2.16 -0.55 6.61
CA ALA A 88 -1.06 0.26 7.11
C ALA A 88 -0.50 1.14 5.98
N GLY A 89 -0.02 2.32 6.36
CA GLY A 89 0.66 3.27 5.50
C GLY A 89 2.18 3.22 5.67
N SER A 90 2.90 4.07 4.93
CA SER A 90 4.34 4.38 5.09
C SER A 90 5.27 3.18 5.19
N SER A 91 4.92 2.05 4.58
CA SER A 91 5.69 0.79 4.62
C SER A 91 5.90 0.19 6.02
N PHE A 92 5.15 0.64 7.04
CA PHE A 92 5.21 0.02 8.37
C PHE A 92 4.82 -1.45 8.33
N GLY A 93 5.59 -2.28 9.05
CA GLY A 93 5.35 -3.71 9.14
C GLY A 93 5.63 -4.51 7.87
N ILE A 94 6.09 -3.88 6.79
CA ILE A 94 6.45 -4.56 5.55
C ILE A 94 7.81 -5.25 5.71
N SER A 95 7.93 -6.43 5.09
CA SER A 95 9.20 -7.16 4.95
C SER A 95 9.28 -7.80 3.57
N LYS A 96 10.46 -7.72 2.95
CA LYS A 96 10.84 -8.53 1.79
C LYS A 96 11.50 -9.80 2.32
N VAL A 97 11.03 -10.93 1.87
CA VAL A 97 11.41 -12.27 2.35
C VAL A 97 12.15 -12.98 1.23
N HIS A 98 13.40 -13.32 1.46
CA HIS A 98 14.24 -13.99 0.47
C HIS A 98 14.35 -15.50 0.70
N THR A 99 14.14 -15.94 1.94
CA THR A 99 14.25 -17.35 2.35
C THR A 99 13.01 -17.80 3.12
N GLU A 100 12.76 -19.12 3.13
CA GLU A 100 11.65 -19.69 3.89
C GLU A 100 11.71 -19.36 5.39
N GLN A 101 12.91 -19.32 5.94
CA GLN A 101 13.16 -19.07 7.37
C GLN A 101 12.75 -17.65 7.79
N GLU A 102 12.76 -16.70 6.86
CA GLU A 102 12.37 -15.31 7.12
C GLU A 102 10.85 -15.11 7.13
N LEU A 103 10.08 -16.07 6.59
CA LEU A 103 8.64 -15.89 6.37
C LEU A 103 7.87 -15.73 7.68
N LEU A 104 8.09 -16.61 8.66
CA LEU A 104 7.39 -16.54 9.96
C LEU A 104 7.72 -15.25 10.73
N PRO A 105 8.98 -14.84 10.91
CA PRO A 105 9.31 -13.56 11.52
C PRO A 105 8.66 -12.36 10.82
N ALA A 106 8.59 -12.37 9.48
CA ALA A 106 7.94 -11.32 8.71
C ALA A 106 6.42 -11.27 8.95
N ILE A 107 5.76 -12.43 9.03
CA ILE A 107 4.33 -12.55 9.36
C ILE A 107 4.06 -12.02 10.77
N GLU A 108 4.88 -12.39 11.75
CA GLU A 108 4.75 -11.91 13.13
C GLU A 108 4.93 -10.39 13.22
N LYS A 109 5.88 -9.84 12.46
CA LYS A 109 6.09 -8.39 12.36
C LYS A 109 4.86 -7.70 11.80
N ALA A 110 4.31 -8.19 10.69
CA ALA A 110 3.13 -7.61 10.05
C ALA A 110 1.88 -7.67 10.95
N TYR A 111 1.71 -8.75 11.74
CA TYR A 111 0.62 -8.90 12.70
C TYR A 111 0.72 -7.98 13.94
N LYS A 112 1.81 -7.26 14.13
CA LYS A 112 1.89 -6.20 15.13
C LYS A 112 1.13 -4.95 14.68
N GLU A 113 1.04 -4.73 13.38
CA GLU A 113 0.41 -3.56 12.79
C GLU A 113 -1.08 -3.78 12.45
N ASP A 114 -1.45 -5.00 12.01
CA ASP A 114 -2.83 -5.32 11.63
C ASP A 114 -3.14 -6.81 11.91
N SER A 115 -4.40 -7.10 12.21
CA SER A 115 -4.91 -8.47 12.35
C SER A 115 -5.08 -9.21 11.01
N ALA A 116 -5.04 -8.51 9.91
CA ALA A 116 -5.08 -9.03 8.55
C ALA A 116 -3.79 -8.66 7.80
N ILE A 117 -3.21 -9.63 7.11
CA ILE A 117 -2.00 -9.44 6.32
C ILE A 117 -2.14 -10.02 4.93
N LEU A 118 -1.28 -9.58 4.02
CA LEU A 118 -1.13 -10.20 2.72
C LEU A 118 0.34 -10.54 2.45
N ILE A 119 0.54 -11.63 1.72
CA ILE A 119 1.84 -12.09 1.24
C ILE A 119 1.76 -12.06 -0.29
N GLU A 120 2.68 -11.33 -0.93
CA GLU A 120 2.64 -11.08 -2.38
C GLU A 120 3.92 -11.50 -3.05
N SER A 121 3.79 -12.05 -4.27
CA SER A 121 4.94 -12.29 -5.13
C SER A 121 5.71 -10.99 -5.39
N PHE A 122 7.03 -11.08 -5.48
CA PHE A 122 7.84 -9.98 -5.98
C PHE A 122 7.53 -9.72 -7.45
N LEU A 123 7.41 -8.46 -7.81
CA LEU A 123 7.33 -8.01 -9.20
C LEU A 123 8.64 -7.32 -9.53
N ASP A 124 9.39 -7.93 -10.45
CA ASP A 124 10.61 -7.31 -10.98
C ASP A 124 10.25 -6.18 -11.95
N GLY A 125 10.77 -4.99 -11.71
CA GLY A 125 10.46 -3.82 -12.52
C GLY A 125 10.88 -2.51 -11.87
N VAL A 126 10.49 -1.41 -12.49
CA VAL A 126 10.74 -0.05 -11.99
C VAL A 126 9.59 0.38 -11.09
N GLU A 127 9.92 0.85 -9.88
CA GLU A 127 8.94 1.43 -8.97
C GLU A 127 8.62 2.86 -9.39
N VAL A 128 7.32 3.17 -9.49
CA VAL A 128 6.87 4.51 -9.89
C VAL A 128 5.77 5.03 -8.97
N SER A 129 5.73 6.35 -8.82
CA SER A 129 4.62 7.07 -8.20
C SER A 129 3.88 7.90 -9.25
N VAL A 130 2.56 7.86 -9.21
CA VAL A 130 1.70 8.59 -10.15
C VAL A 130 0.66 9.39 -9.37
N GLY A 131 0.76 10.71 -9.44
CA GLY A 131 -0.24 11.60 -8.87
C GLY A 131 -1.47 11.72 -9.78
N VAL A 132 -2.64 11.77 -9.17
CA VAL A 132 -3.90 12.02 -9.88
C VAL A 132 -4.67 13.10 -9.14
N ILE A 133 -5.17 14.09 -9.86
CA ILE A 133 -5.93 15.20 -9.29
C ILE A 133 -7.18 15.47 -10.13
N GLN A 134 -8.29 15.78 -9.45
CA GLN A 134 -9.44 16.38 -10.12
C GLN A 134 -9.26 17.89 -10.16
N TYR A 135 -9.26 18.46 -11.34
CA TYR A 135 -9.08 19.89 -11.57
C TYR A 135 -9.97 20.38 -12.71
N GLU A 136 -10.75 21.42 -12.47
CA GLU A 136 -11.70 21.98 -13.46
C GLU A 136 -12.61 20.92 -14.09
N ASP A 137 -13.27 20.12 -13.25
CA ASP A 137 -14.19 19.02 -13.62
C ASP A 137 -13.56 17.89 -14.46
N ALA A 138 -12.23 17.87 -14.61
CA ALA A 138 -11.50 16.83 -15.30
C ALA A 138 -10.50 16.10 -14.38
N LEU A 139 -10.39 14.79 -14.59
CA LEU A 139 -9.35 13.98 -13.94
C LEU A 139 -8.02 14.19 -14.70
N LYS A 140 -7.00 14.68 -14.02
CA LYS A 140 -5.65 14.86 -14.57
C LYS A 140 -4.69 13.89 -13.92
N VAL A 141 -3.98 13.12 -14.75
CA VAL A 141 -2.84 12.30 -14.33
C VAL A 141 -1.59 13.15 -14.44
N LEU A 142 -0.85 13.26 -13.34
CA LEU A 142 0.39 14.02 -13.28
C LEU A 142 1.56 13.22 -13.89
N PRO A 143 2.70 13.85 -14.20
CA PRO A 143 3.87 13.15 -14.68
C PRO A 143 4.28 12.01 -13.76
N ILE A 144 4.65 10.87 -14.35
CA ILE A 144 5.10 9.70 -13.60
C ILE A 144 6.46 10.00 -12.98
N THR A 145 6.64 9.68 -11.73
CA THR A 145 7.91 9.78 -11.00
C THR A 145 8.49 8.38 -10.79
N GLU A 146 9.70 8.14 -11.26
CA GLU A 146 10.47 6.94 -10.98
C GLU A 146 11.10 7.04 -9.60
N ILE A 147 10.99 5.96 -8.81
CA ILE A 147 11.60 5.83 -7.49
C ILE A 147 12.81 4.92 -7.59
N VAL A 148 13.99 5.45 -7.32
CA VAL A 148 15.23 4.68 -7.22
C VAL A 148 15.61 4.60 -5.76
N SER A 149 15.39 3.45 -5.12
CA SER A 149 15.75 3.22 -3.72
C SER A 149 17.18 2.70 -3.60
N GLU A 150 17.91 3.17 -2.59
CA GLU A 150 19.21 2.59 -2.20
C GLU A 150 19.03 1.31 -1.38
N ASN A 151 17.84 1.14 -0.76
CA ASN A 151 17.46 -0.05 -0.02
C ASN A 151 16.89 -1.12 -0.97
N ASP A 152 16.74 -2.34 -0.47
CA ASP A 152 16.19 -3.48 -1.23
C ASP A 152 14.76 -3.25 -1.74
N PHE A 153 14.04 -2.29 -1.17
CA PHE A 153 12.75 -1.76 -1.62
C PHE A 153 12.50 -0.36 -1.04
N PHE A 154 11.44 0.32 -1.48
CA PHE A 154 11.06 1.64 -1.01
C PHE A 154 10.38 1.55 0.37
N ASP A 155 11.20 1.30 1.39
CA ASP A 155 10.80 1.19 2.78
C ASP A 155 10.67 2.56 3.48
N TYR A 156 10.46 2.54 4.80
CA TYR A 156 10.31 3.77 5.59
C TYR A 156 11.57 4.65 5.54
N GLU A 157 12.76 4.05 5.66
CA GLU A 157 14.02 4.80 5.63
C GLU A 157 14.26 5.42 4.25
N ALA A 158 13.97 4.69 3.17
CA ALA A 158 14.07 5.22 1.82
C ALA A 158 13.13 6.40 1.60
N LYS A 159 11.93 6.39 2.20
CA LYS A 159 10.93 7.45 2.08
C LYS A 159 11.27 8.73 2.84
N TYR A 160 11.84 8.61 4.04
CA TYR A 160 11.93 9.73 4.98
C TYR A 160 13.36 10.10 5.39
N GLU A 161 14.36 9.26 5.11
CA GLU A 161 15.75 9.48 5.50
C GLU A 161 16.69 9.77 4.31
N GLY A 162 16.11 10.06 3.13
CA GLY A 162 16.87 10.48 1.95
C GLY A 162 17.62 9.35 1.25
N LYS A 163 17.20 8.08 1.44
CA LYS A 163 17.79 6.90 0.78
C LYS A 163 17.07 6.54 -0.53
N SER A 164 16.49 7.53 -1.19
CA SER A 164 15.87 7.37 -2.50
C SER A 164 16.09 8.58 -3.37
N GLN A 165 16.08 8.36 -4.68
CA GLN A 165 16.07 9.40 -5.69
C GLN A 165 14.74 9.35 -6.43
N GLU A 166 14.10 10.50 -6.58
CA GLU A 166 12.86 10.67 -7.32
C GLU A 166 13.15 11.37 -8.65
N ILE A 167 12.80 10.73 -9.77
CA ILE A 167 13.09 11.24 -11.12
C ILE A 167 11.76 11.48 -11.83
N THR A 168 11.46 12.76 -12.12
CA THR A 168 10.25 13.17 -12.83
C THR A 168 10.61 13.99 -14.09
N PRO A 169 10.13 13.64 -15.29
CA PRO A 169 9.40 12.41 -15.61
C PRO A 169 10.28 11.16 -15.50
N ALA A 170 9.65 9.99 -15.31
CA ALA A 170 10.33 8.69 -15.30
C ALA A 170 11.09 8.44 -16.60
N ARG A 171 12.21 7.72 -16.51
CA ARG A 171 13.08 7.39 -17.64
C ARG A 171 12.51 6.29 -18.53
#